data_d876950475d231619aa430b73bae4136
#
_entry.id   d876950475d231619aa430b73bae4136
#
_cell.length_a   1.000
_cell.length_b   1.000
_cell.length_c   1.000
_cell.angle_alpha   90.00
_cell.angle_beta   90.00
_cell.angle_gamma   90.00
#
_symmetry.space_group_name_H-M   'P 1'
#
loop_
_entity.id
_entity.type
_entity.pdbx_description
1 polymer ?
#
loop_
_entity_poly.entity_id
_entity_poly.type
_entity_poly.pdbx_seq_one_letter_code
_entity_poly.pdbx_strand_id
1 'polypeptide(L)'
;MVLRDDGEQKPFLSVIVSDTTDNRGGYVTFGANWWWRRKNAGFALVLGLAFVTAPAQIALAQTQPPSANSTTSTTAQVQTPALPYQLPPDKLAQATALGKIRPLIHFGAELWEVVVLLLLLTTGAAARLSDRIATKVNKGWQRSGIFSAILAALVFVLTDLPVEAIGHAFSLHYGISVETWIPWLLDESKTLGLTLLLETPLLMLALGLMRWSPRRYWLWFAAAAVPLMVLFTFLLPPLIEPMFFEFQPLAQSHPALVQQLQRVVQRTGTSIPPERMFLMKASEKSNGLNAYVSGLGASKRIVVWDTTADRMPTDEILFTFAHESGHYVLNHIVKGLALAAFGMFALFWAVARFAEWLVHHFGAAWRVGTLTSLPGLTVLLLALALIQIVTEPAENTISRHFEHEADVYGQEAIHGLVPNPQKTAVASFNALGEAYLDDPNPNPFLEFWTYDHPSIQTRAKFAAQYDPWALGQQPQFFAR
;
A
#
# COMPACT_ATOMS: atom_id res chain seq x y z
N MET A 1 -25.12 -51.79 39.63
CA MET A 1 -25.29 -50.44 40.14
C MET A 1 -24.47 -49.52 39.25
N VAL A 2 -25.15 -48.84 38.37
CA VAL A 2 -24.62 -48.19 37.15
C VAL A 2 -24.09 -46.83 37.52
N LEU A 3 -22.84 -46.52 37.15
CA LEU A 3 -22.31 -45.16 37.08
C LEU A 3 -22.24 -44.79 35.61
N ARG A 4 -22.97 -43.75 35.26
CA ARG A 4 -22.93 -43.04 33.98
C ARG A 4 -21.87 -41.96 34.07
N ASP A 5 -20.95 -41.99 33.15
CA ASP A 5 -19.92 -40.99 32.93
C ASP A 5 -20.39 -40.10 31.74
N ASP A 6 -20.75 -38.85 32.01
CA ASP A 6 -21.10 -37.86 30.98
C ASP A 6 -19.94 -36.85 30.85
N GLY A 7 -19.04 -37.17 29.94
CA GLY A 7 -17.90 -36.33 29.58
C GLY A 7 -18.31 -35.11 28.72
N GLU A 8 -18.52 -33.95 29.30
CA GLU A 8 -18.55 -32.67 28.59
C GLU A 8 -17.15 -32.09 28.44
N GLN A 9 -16.64 -32.14 27.25
CA GLN A 9 -15.48 -31.31 26.83
C GLN A 9 -15.93 -29.87 26.63
N LYS A 10 -15.58 -29.00 27.56
CA LYS A 10 -15.68 -27.54 27.38
C LYS A 10 -14.48 -27.01 26.57
N PRO A 11 -14.69 -26.22 25.53
CA PRO A 11 -13.58 -25.58 24.84
C PRO A 11 -13.03 -24.41 25.67
N PHE A 12 -11.73 -24.39 25.83
CA PHE A 12 -10.94 -23.34 26.44
C PHE A 12 -10.93 -22.12 25.51
N LEU A 13 -11.90 -21.22 25.64
CA LEU A 13 -11.85 -19.83 25.13
C LEU A 13 -13.21 -19.15 25.34
N SER A 14 -13.62 -19.00 26.62
CA SER A 14 -14.77 -18.15 26.94
C SER A 14 -14.59 -17.57 28.34
N VAL A 15 -13.61 -16.70 28.52
CA VAL A 15 -13.59 -15.68 29.59
C VAL A 15 -12.88 -14.48 28.99
N ILE A 16 -13.63 -13.49 28.73
CA ILE A 16 -13.58 -12.04 28.82
C ILE A 16 -14.49 -11.46 27.75
N VAL A 17 -15.78 -11.48 28.01
CA VAL A 17 -16.71 -10.44 27.55
C VAL A 17 -17.61 -10.15 28.75
N SER A 18 -17.26 -9.14 29.52
CA SER A 18 -18.20 -8.44 30.38
C SER A 18 -18.34 -7.03 29.84
N ASP A 19 -19.49 -6.80 29.29
CA ASP A 19 -20.28 -5.59 29.21
C ASP A 19 -19.66 -4.36 29.89
N THR A 20 -19.21 -3.39 29.10
CA THR A 20 -19.30 -1.97 29.44
C THR A 20 -19.55 -1.20 28.16
N THR A 21 -20.81 -0.82 27.96
CA THR A 21 -21.25 0.27 27.10
C THR A 21 -20.50 1.55 27.50
N ASP A 22 -19.53 1.96 26.71
CA ASP A 22 -19.26 3.38 26.47
C ASP A 22 -18.66 3.58 25.07
N ASN A 23 -19.36 4.41 24.32
CA ASN A 23 -19.24 4.70 22.93
C ASN A 23 -18.26 5.86 22.76
N ARG A 24 -17.02 5.64 22.26
CA ARG A 24 -16.16 6.65 21.59
C ARG A 24 -14.79 6.10 21.22
N GLY A 25 -14.55 5.95 19.93
CA GLY A 25 -13.20 5.73 19.42
C GLY A 25 -13.17 5.79 17.90
N GLY A 26 -12.64 6.87 17.37
CA GLY A 26 -12.49 7.12 15.95
C GLY A 26 -11.10 6.76 15.40
N TYR A 27 -10.94 6.65 14.08
CA TYR A 27 -9.79 6.00 13.44
C TYR A 27 -9.45 6.55 12.05
N VAL A 28 -8.19 6.48 11.61
CA VAL A 28 -7.59 7.19 10.46
C VAL A 28 -7.47 6.39 9.18
N THR A 29 -7.62 7.05 8.03
CA THR A 29 -6.93 6.65 6.80
C THR A 29 -6.60 7.83 5.88
N PHE A 30 -5.36 7.93 5.45
CA PHE A 30 -4.94 8.52 4.17
C PHE A 30 -5.17 7.50 3.06
N GLY A 31 -5.31 7.94 1.81
CA GLY A 31 -5.59 7.08 0.67
C GLY A 31 -4.88 5.73 0.84
N ALA A 32 -5.65 4.64 0.80
CA ALA A 32 -5.28 3.33 1.34
C ALA A 32 -3.87 2.86 0.94
N ASN A 33 -3.32 3.33 -0.16
CA ASN A 33 -2.02 2.94 -0.68
C ASN A 33 -0.85 3.76 -0.10
N TRP A 34 -1.05 5.05 0.22
CA TRP A 34 0.02 5.87 0.81
C TRP A 34 0.27 5.51 2.28
N TRP A 35 -0.80 5.24 3.05
CA TRP A 35 -0.72 4.76 4.44
C TRP A 35 -0.08 3.37 4.53
N TRP A 36 -0.43 2.44 3.65
CA TRP A 36 0.21 1.12 3.55
C TRP A 36 1.71 1.22 3.21
N ARG A 37 2.10 2.13 2.33
CA ARG A 37 3.51 2.30 1.96
C ARG A 37 4.37 2.91 3.06
N ARG A 38 3.83 3.80 3.90
CA ARG A 38 4.62 4.44 4.96
C ARG A 38 4.60 3.74 6.29
N LYS A 39 3.47 3.24 6.75
CA LYS A 39 3.47 2.34 7.92
C LYS A 39 4.23 1.05 7.65
N ASN A 40 4.52 0.79 6.40
CA ASN A 40 5.45 -0.23 5.94
C ASN A 40 6.89 0.28 5.73
N ALA A 41 7.33 1.44 6.15
CA ALA A 41 8.75 1.76 6.05
C ALA A 41 9.60 0.83 6.93
N GLY A 42 9.17 0.44 8.09
CA GLY A 42 9.71 -0.69 8.83
C GLY A 42 9.21 -2.06 8.30
N PHE A 43 7.96 -2.12 7.84
CA PHE A 43 7.43 -3.20 7.02
C PHE A 43 8.01 -3.21 5.60
N ALA A 44 8.41 -2.09 5.03
CA ALA A 44 9.14 -1.97 3.78
C ALA A 44 10.54 -2.58 3.86
N LEU A 45 11.10 -2.79 5.04
CA LEU A 45 12.24 -3.71 5.19
C LEU A 45 11.86 -5.13 4.69
N VAL A 46 10.60 -5.47 4.64
CA VAL A 46 10.10 -6.78 4.18
C VAL A 46 9.22 -6.69 2.92
N LEU A 47 8.51 -5.59 2.67
CA LEU A 47 7.56 -5.45 1.57
C LEU A 47 7.95 -4.44 0.49
N GLY A 48 8.72 -3.39 0.77
CA GLY A 48 9.36 -2.53 -0.25
C GLY A 48 10.35 -3.33 -1.12
N LEU A 49 10.68 -4.52 -0.64
CA LEU A 49 11.41 -5.57 -1.35
C LEU A 49 10.57 -6.34 -2.37
N ALA A 50 9.28 -6.07 -2.48
CA ALA A 50 8.36 -6.91 -3.22
C ALA A 50 8.20 -6.57 -4.71
N PHE A 51 8.81 -5.49 -5.23
CA PHE A 51 8.49 -5.05 -6.59
C PHE A 51 9.72 -4.61 -7.41
N VAL A 52 10.72 -5.44 -7.61
CA VAL A 52 11.80 -5.13 -8.57
C VAL A 52 11.91 -6.17 -9.68
N THR A 53 11.78 -5.68 -10.88
CA THR A 53 12.21 -6.14 -12.22
C THR A 53 11.37 -7.16 -12.97
N ALA A 54 10.74 -6.69 -14.07
CA ALA A 54 10.65 -7.42 -15.32
C ALA A 54 11.34 -6.61 -16.41
N PRO A 55 12.12 -7.22 -17.34
CA PRO A 55 12.67 -6.50 -18.47
C PRO A 55 11.54 -6.09 -19.41
N ALA A 56 11.39 -4.78 -19.60
CA ALA A 56 10.52 -4.23 -20.63
C ALA A 56 11.10 -4.59 -21.99
N GLN A 57 10.45 -5.48 -22.72
CA GLN A 57 10.60 -5.49 -24.17
C GLN A 57 9.85 -4.30 -24.73
N ILE A 58 10.58 -3.23 -25.01
CA ILE A 58 10.08 -2.07 -25.76
C ILE A 58 9.88 -2.51 -27.19
N ALA A 59 8.66 -2.83 -27.57
CA ALA A 59 8.24 -2.86 -28.95
C ALA A 59 7.95 -1.42 -29.38
N LEU A 60 8.95 -0.78 -29.99
CA LEU A 60 8.78 0.48 -30.71
C LEU A 60 7.93 0.23 -31.95
N ALA A 61 6.63 0.38 -31.87
CA ALA A 61 5.78 0.57 -33.02
C ALA A 61 5.85 2.05 -33.42
N GLN A 62 6.70 2.36 -34.37
CA GLN A 62 6.68 3.62 -35.10
C GLN A 62 5.41 3.67 -35.95
N THR A 63 4.42 4.48 -35.59
CA THR A 63 3.38 4.93 -36.50
C THR A 63 3.71 6.36 -36.93
N GLN A 64 4.06 6.49 -38.21
CA GLN A 64 4.21 7.77 -38.91
C GLN A 64 2.89 8.56 -38.87
N PRO A 65 2.92 9.87 -38.71
CA PRO A 65 1.73 10.72 -38.84
C PRO A 65 1.33 10.84 -40.34
N PRO A 66 0.05 10.81 -40.67
CA PRO A 66 -0.40 11.12 -42.04
C PRO A 66 -0.24 12.62 -42.33
N SER A 67 0.25 12.91 -43.54
CA SER A 67 0.50 14.21 -44.10
C SER A 67 -0.76 15.09 -44.15
N ALA A 68 -0.58 16.35 -43.75
CA ALA A 68 -1.58 17.40 -43.85
C ALA A 68 -1.96 17.72 -45.29
N ASN A 69 -3.26 17.62 -45.60
CA ASN A 69 -3.86 18.34 -46.74
C ASN A 69 -4.64 19.54 -46.18
N SER A 70 -4.21 20.69 -46.59
CA SER A 70 -4.81 21.99 -46.36
C SER A 70 -6.12 22.14 -47.11
N THR A 71 -7.23 22.42 -46.41
CA THR A 71 -8.40 23.12 -46.98
C THR A 71 -9.11 23.96 -45.91
N THR A 72 -9.04 25.25 -46.14
CA THR A 72 -10.02 26.35 -45.92
C THR A 72 -10.76 26.46 -44.61
N SER A 73 -10.48 27.58 -43.97
CA SER A 73 -11.05 28.18 -42.76
C SER A 73 -12.58 28.24 -42.73
N THR A 74 -13.16 27.66 -41.70
CA THR A 74 -14.37 28.20 -41.08
C THR A 74 -14.10 28.19 -39.61
N THR A 75 -14.15 29.38 -38.99
CA THR A 75 -13.98 29.58 -37.53
C THR A 75 -15.15 28.99 -36.78
N ALA A 76 -15.15 27.67 -36.63
CA ALA A 76 -15.89 26.99 -35.59
C ALA A 76 -14.98 27.04 -34.34
N GLN A 77 -15.47 27.64 -33.26
CA GLN A 77 -14.84 27.49 -31.96
C GLN A 77 -14.64 25.97 -31.71
N VAL A 78 -13.38 25.55 -31.77
CA VAL A 78 -13.01 24.20 -31.36
C VAL A 78 -13.30 24.14 -29.85
N GLN A 79 -14.47 23.65 -29.47
CA GLN A 79 -14.74 23.21 -28.13
C GLN A 79 -13.73 22.09 -27.86
N THR A 80 -12.71 22.39 -27.08
CA THR A 80 -11.82 21.36 -26.55
C THR A 80 -12.72 20.31 -25.89
N PRO A 81 -12.64 19.03 -26.28
CA PRO A 81 -13.47 17.99 -25.65
C PRO A 81 -13.30 18.08 -24.14
N ALA A 82 -14.41 18.14 -23.42
CA ALA A 82 -14.36 18.19 -21.96
C ALA A 82 -13.56 16.98 -21.47
N LEU A 83 -12.61 17.23 -20.55
CA LEU A 83 -11.80 16.16 -19.96
C LEU A 83 -12.73 15.20 -19.22
N PRO A 84 -12.52 13.88 -19.30
CA PRO A 84 -13.36 12.89 -18.63
C PRO A 84 -13.42 13.03 -17.10
N TYR A 85 -12.30 13.48 -16.48
CA TYR A 85 -12.25 13.80 -15.06
C TYR A 85 -12.26 15.31 -14.87
N GLN A 86 -13.26 15.80 -14.15
CA GLN A 86 -13.43 17.23 -13.85
C GLN A 86 -13.89 17.40 -12.40
N LEU A 87 -13.32 18.37 -11.72
CA LEU A 87 -13.70 18.77 -10.38
C LEU A 87 -14.44 20.11 -10.41
N PRO A 88 -15.40 20.34 -9.49
CA PRO A 88 -15.91 21.68 -9.20
C PRO A 88 -14.77 22.65 -8.92
N PRO A 89 -14.92 23.96 -9.25
CA PRO A 89 -13.82 24.93 -9.15
C PRO A 89 -13.15 25.02 -7.77
N ASP A 90 -13.93 24.90 -6.70
CA ASP A 90 -13.44 24.88 -5.32
C ASP A 90 -12.61 23.64 -5.01
N LYS A 91 -13.06 22.47 -5.42
CA LYS A 91 -12.33 21.20 -5.28
C LYS A 91 -11.11 21.11 -6.20
N LEU A 92 -11.19 21.70 -7.40
CA LEU A 92 -10.05 21.79 -8.31
C LEU A 92 -8.91 22.59 -7.70
N ALA A 93 -9.20 23.71 -7.06
CA ALA A 93 -8.18 24.49 -6.36
C ALA A 93 -7.51 23.71 -5.23
N GLN A 94 -8.30 22.97 -4.46
CA GLN A 94 -7.81 22.09 -3.39
C GLN A 94 -6.97 20.93 -3.94
N ALA A 95 -7.45 20.24 -4.98
CA ALA A 95 -6.75 19.15 -5.65
C ALA A 95 -5.39 19.59 -6.23
N THR A 96 -5.36 20.75 -6.89
CA THR A 96 -4.11 21.32 -7.41
C THR A 96 -3.13 21.69 -6.30
N ALA A 97 -3.62 22.21 -5.16
CA ALA A 97 -2.78 22.49 -4.00
C ALA A 97 -2.21 21.21 -3.40
N LEU A 98 -3.05 20.19 -3.18
CA LEU A 98 -2.62 18.88 -2.68
C LEU A 98 -1.69 18.15 -3.65
N GLY A 99 -1.90 18.28 -4.96
CA GLY A 99 -1.01 17.73 -5.98
C GLY A 99 0.44 18.26 -5.89
N LYS A 100 0.63 19.44 -5.27
CA LYS A 100 1.97 20.00 -4.95
C LYS A 100 2.46 19.59 -3.56
N ILE A 101 1.56 19.53 -2.58
CA ILE A 101 1.89 19.25 -1.18
C ILE A 101 2.29 17.78 -0.99
N ARG A 102 1.54 16.84 -1.58
CA ARG A 102 1.79 15.40 -1.44
C ARG A 102 3.21 14.98 -1.84
N PRO A 103 3.73 15.37 -3.03
CA PRO A 103 5.11 15.08 -3.39
C PRO A 103 6.15 15.71 -2.46
N LEU A 104 5.88 16.92 -1.95
CA LEU A 104 6.77 17.58 -0.99
C LEU A 104 6.84 16.80 0.34
N ILE A 105 5.69 16.31 0.83
CA ILE A 105 5.65 15.45 2.02
C ILE A 105 6.37 14.13 1.71
N HIS A 106 6.14 13.53 0.55
CA HIS A 106 6.73 12.27 0.14
C HIS A 106 8.27 12.34 0.12
N PHE A 107 8.85 13.18 -0.74
CA PHE A 107 10.31 13.34 -0.82
C PHE A 107 10.93 13.94 0.45
N GLY A 108 10.18 14.85 1.10
CA GLY A 108 10.59 15.43 2.39
C GLY A 108 10.75 14.36 3.46
N ALA A 109 9.90 13.38 3.49
CA ALA A 109 9.95 12.28 4.44
C ALA A 109 11.08 11.29 4.16
N GLU A 110 11.30 10.92 2.89
CA GLU A 110 12.43 10.09 2.50
C GLU A 110 13.77 10.77 2.83
N LEU A 111 13.88 12.05 2.49
CA LEU A 111 15.06 12.82 2.85
C LEU A 111 15.21 12.96 4.36
N TRP A 112 14.12 13.15 5.10
CA TRP A 112 14.14 13.27 6.56
C TRP A 112 14.59 11.97 7.24
N GLU A 113 14.15 10.81 6.76
CA GLU A 113 14.63 9.51 7.24
C GLU A 113 16.15 9.38 7.04
N VAL A 114 16.65 9.68 5.85
CA VAL A 114 18.09 9.69 5.55
C VAL A 114 18.85 10.64 6.49
N VAL A 115 18.31 11.85 6.73
CA VAL A 115 18.94 12.83 7.64
C VAL A 115 18.99 12.30 9.07
N VAL A 116 17.90 11.71 9.58
CA VAL A 116 17.86 11.15 10.95
C VAL A 116 18.87 10.00 11.09
N LEU A 117 18.91 9.07 10.14
CA LEU A 117 19.86 7.97 10.15
C LEU A 117 21.32 8.46 10.08
N LEU A 118 21.59 9.46 9.24
CA LEU A 118 22.90 10.13 9.18
C LEU A 118 23.24 10.83 10.50
N LEU A 119 22.31 11.51 11.14
CA LEU A 119 22.52 12.13 12.46
C LEU A 119 22.83 11.09 13.54
N LEU A 120 22.12 9.96 13.57
CA LEU A 120 22.42 8.87 14.50
C LEU A 120 23.83 8.32 14.32
N LEU A 121 24.34 8.28 13.08
CA LEU A 121 25.68 7.81 12.75
C LEU A 121 26.74 8.90 13.01
N THR A 122 26.59 10.08 12.41
CA THR A 122 27.62 11.16 12.44
C THR A 122 27.84 11.72 13.83
N THR A 123 26.78 11.84 14.64
CA THR A 123 26.92 12.19 16.05
C THR A 123 27.50 11.07 16.90
N GLY A 124 27.55 9.84 16.39
CA GLY A 124 27.93 8.65 17.16
C GLY A 124 26.87 8.22 18.17
N ALA A 125 25.62 8.66 18.03
CA ALA A 125 24.53 8.30 18.94
C ALA A 125 24.26 6.79 18.94
N ALA A 126 24.27 6.15 17.77
CA ALA A 126 24.12 4.70 17.63
C ALA A 126 25.26 3.94 18.35
N ALA A 127 26.51 4.39 18.22
CA ALA A 127 27.64 3.80 18.93
C ALA A 127 27.53 3.99 20.45
N ARG A 128 27.21 5.21 20.92
CA ARG A 128 27.02 5.46 22.35
C ARG A 128 25.88 4.64 22.95
N LEU A 129 24.78 4.44 22.20
CA LEU A 129 23.70 3.57 22.63
C LEU A 129 24.18 2.13 22.80
N SER A 130 24.91 1.60 21.81
CA SER A 130 25.54 0.28 21.87
C SER A 130 26.44 0.13 23.11
N ASP A 131 27.33 1.11 23.37
CA ASP A 131 28.24 1.13 24.51
C ASP A 131 27.45 1.11 25.85
N ARG A 132 26.41 1.95 25.98
CA ARG A 132 25.56 2.01 27.19
C ARG A 132 24.82 0.69 27.44
N ILE A 133 24.32 0.03 26.41
CA ILE A 133 23.69 -1.28 26.54
C ILE A 133 24.74 -2.32 26.98
N ALA A 134 25.93 -2.27 26.42
CA ALA A 134 27.02 -3.21 26.75
C ALA A 134 27.47 -3.13 28.21
N THR A 135 27.39 -1.96 28.85
CA THR A 135 27.72 -1.79 30.27
C THR A 135 26.67 -2.35 31.22
N LYS A 136 25.40 -2.44 30.77
CA LYS A 136 24.26 -2.83 31.64
C LYS A 136 23.77 -4.26 31.41
N VAL A 137 24.04 -4.83 30.24
CA VAL A 137 23.47 -6.11 29.79
C VAL A 137 24.61 -7.04 29.39
N ASN A 138 24.66 -8.23 29.98
CA ASN A 138 25.76 -9.18 29.73
C ASN A 138 25.50 -10.11 28.53
N LYS A 139 24.22 -10.50 28.30
CA LYS A 139 23.88 -11.48 27.25
C LYS A 139 23.79 -10.82 25.88
N GLY A 140 24.52 -11.34 24.88
CA GLY A 140 24.61 -10.77 23.55
C GLY A 140 23.25 -10.66 22.82
N TRP A 141 22.35 -11.65 22.95
CA TRP A 141 21.04 -11.60 22.34
C TRP A 141 20.14 -10.50 22.94
N GLN A 142 20.24 -10.27 24.28
CA GLN A 142 19.52 -9.18 24.94
C GLN A 142 20.03 -7.81 24.49
N ARG A 143 21.37 -7.67 24.31
CA ARG A 143 21.95 -6.44 23.74
C ARG A 143 21.38 -6.17 22.36
N SER A 144 21.32 -7.19 21.52
CA SER A 144 20.75 -7.09 20.16
C SER A 144 19.27 -6.70 20.21
N GLY A 145 18.46 -7.35 21.05
CA GLY A 145 17.04 -7.05 21.17
C GLY A 145 16.77 -5.63 21.67
N ILE A 146 17.45 -5.21 22.74
CA ILE A 146 17.27 -3.85 23.30
C ILE A 146 17.72 -2.79 22.29
N PHE A 147 18.88 -3.00 21.63
CA PHE A 147 19.35 -2.06 20.61
C PHE A 147 18.38 -1.97 19.43
N SER A 148 17.91 -3.10 18.91
CA SER A 148 16.95 -3.15 17.80
C SER A 148 15.63 -2.48 18.16
N ALA A 149 15.10 -2.75 19.36
CA ALA A 149 13.86 -2.12 19.82
C ALA A 149 13.99 -0.58 19.97
N ILE A 150 15.11 -0.12 20.55
CA ILE A 150 15.35 1.32 20.69
C ILE A 150 15.58 1.96 19.32
N LEU A 151 16.29 1.30 18.41
CA LEU A 151 16.52 1.81 17.05
C LEU A 151 15.18 1.91 16.29
N ALA A 152 14.35 0.87 16.31
CA ALA A 152 13.02 0.89 15.70
C ALA A 152 12.13 2.01 16.29
N ALA A 153 12.11 2.14 17.63
CA ALA A 153 11.38 3.23 18.29
C ALA A 153 11.90 4.62 17.91
N LEU A 154 13.22 4.80 17.82
CA LEU A 154 13.81 6.08 17.40
C LEU A 154 13.50 6.43 15.95
N VAL A 155 13.58 5.46 15.05
CA VAL A 155 13.18 5.65 13.64
C VAL A 155 11.71 6.04 13.60
N PHE A 156 10.81 5.25 14.19
CA PHE A 156 9.38 5.57 14.21
C PHE A 156 9.08 6.97 14.77
N VAL A 157 9.61 7.29 15.94
CA VAL A 157 9.28 8.57 16.64
C VAL A 157 9.91 9.78 15.95
N LEU A 158 11.10 9.64 15.37
CA LEU A 158 11.81 10.76 14.75
C LEU A 158 11.52 10.90 13.25
N THR A 159 11.13 9.83 12.55
CA THR A 159 10.86 9.88 11.11
C THR A 159 9.36 9.75 10.80
N ASP A 160 8.73 8.66 11.21
CA ASP A 160 7.37 8.35 10.78
C ASP A 160 6.33 9.26 11.45
N LEU A 161 6.35 9.34 12.78
CA LEU A 161 5.37 10.07 13.55
C LEU A 161 5.26 11.57 13.18
N PRO A 162 6.35 12.34 12.98
CA PRO A 162 6.25 13.74 12.55
C PRO A 162 5.64 13.90 11.15
N VAL A 163 6.00 13.01 10.24
CA VAL A 163 5.49 13.04 8.86
C VAL A 163 4.02 12.65 8.81
N GLU A 164 3.63 11.62 9.56
CA GLU A 164 2.23 11.22 9.70
C GLU A 164 1.39 12.32 10.35
N ALA A 165 1.92 13.03 11.35
CA ALA A 165 1.25 14.18 11.96
C ALA A 165 1.04 15.33 10.96
N ILE A 166 2.04 15.65 10.13
CA ILE A 166 1.92 16.64 9.06
C ILE A 166 0.85 16.19 8.06
N GLY A 167 0.92 14.95 7.62
CA GLY A 167 -0.04 14.36 6.71
C GLY A 167 -1.45 14.37 7.26
N HIS A 168 -1.65 14.01 8.52
CA HIS A 168 -2.93 14.06 9.21
C HIS A 168 -3.49 15.49 9.29
N ALA A 169 -2.65 16.47 9.62
CA ALA A 169 -3.05 17.87 9.64
C ALA A 169 -3.59 18.36 8.28
N PHE A 170 -2.91 18.01 7.18
CA PHE A 170 -3.40 18.32 5.84
C PHE A 170 -4.70 17.57 5.50
N SER A 171 -4.82 16.30 5.88
CA SER A 171 -6.05 15.54 5.66
C SER A 171 -7.26 16.11 6.38
N LEU A 172 -7.07 16.57 7.63
CA LEU A 172 -8.11 17.29 8.38
C LEU A 172 -8.46 18.61 7.70
N HIS A 173 -7.44 19.36 7.29
CA HIS A 173 -7.64 20.67 6.65
C HIS A 173 -8.45 20.57 5.35
N TYR A 174 -8.19 19.54 4.55
CA TYR A 174 -8.89 19.31 3.27
C TYR A 174 -10.15 18.45 3.41
N GLY A 175 -10.54 18.05 4.61
CA GLY A 175 -11.74 17.25 4.87
C GLY A 175 -11.65 15.80 4.35
N ILE A 176 -10.45 15.29 4.07
CA ILE A 176 -10.23 13.89 3.70
C ILE A 176 -10.31 13.02 4.96
N SER A 177 -9.67 13.41 6.05
CA SER A 177 -9.83 12.81 7.37
C SER A 177 -10.89 13.55 8.19
N VAL A 178 -11.62 12.82 9.02
CA VAL A 178 -12.56 13.35 10.02
C VAL A 178 -12.11 13.01 11.43
N GLU A 179 -11.02 12.28 11.57
CA GLU A 179 -10.52 11.81 12.85
C GLU A 179 -9.80 12.90 13.62
N THR A 180 -10.18 13.08 14.88
CA THR A 180 -9.53 14.05 15.75
C THR A 180 -8.17 13.55 16.25
N TRP A 181 -7.34 14.46 16.80
CA TRP A 181 -5.95 14.17 17.18
C TRP A 181 -5.81 13.09 18.26
N ILE A 182 -6.76 12.95 19.21
CA ILE A 182 -6.63 11.98 20.30
C ILE A 182 -6.80 10.54 19.80
N PRO A 183 -7.88 10.18 19.10
CA PRO A 183 -7.97 8.87 18.45
C PRO A 183 -6.77 8.57 17.54
N TRP A 184 -6.36 9.55 16.74
CA TRP A 184 -5.18 9.40 15.87
C TRP A 184 -3.92 9.03 16.68
N LEU A 185 -3.62 9.73 17.79
CA LEU A 185 -2.47 9.41 18.65
C LEU A 185 -2.58 8.01 19.29
N LEU A 186 -3.79 7.57 19.63
CA LEU A 186 -4.00 6.21 20.14
C LEU A 186 -3.67 5.18 19.07
N ASP A 187 -4.03 5.42 17.82
CA ASP A 187 -3.69 4.54 16.72
C ASP A 187 -2.18 4.56 16.40
N GLU A 188 -1.52 5.72 16.45
CA GLU A 188 -0.07 5.78 16.33
C GLU A 188 0.64 5.04 17.47
N SER A 189 0.06 5.02 18.67
CA SER A 189 0.57 4.21 19.79
C SER A 189 0.44 2.71 19.52
N LYS A 190 -0.68 2.24 18.94
CA LYS A 190 -0.84 0.84 18.52
C LYS A 190 0.16 0.51 17.39
N THR A 191 0.33 1.43 16.45
CA THR A 191 1.31 1.30 15.35
C THR A 191 2.73 1.16 15.88
N LEU A 192 3.15 1.99 16.84
CA LEU A 192 4.44 1.84 17.50
C LEU A 192 4.56 0.47 18.20
N GLY A 193 3.51 0.00 18.86
CA GLY A 193 3.47 -1.33 19.47
C GLY A 193 3.70 -2.45 18.44
N LEU A 194 3.03 -2.37 17.29
CA LEU A 194 3.20 -3.32 16.18
C LEU A 194 4.59 -3.21 15.56
N THR A 195 5.11 -2.00 15.37
CA THR A 195 6.47 -1.75 14.90
C THR A 195 7.49 -2.44 15.80
N LEU A 196 7.40 -2.24 17.10
CA LEU A 196 8.30 -2.89 18.05
C LEU A 196 8.16 -4.41 18.05
N LEU A 197 6.94 -4.93 17.93
CA LEU A 197 6.66 -6.36 17.90
C LEU A 197 7.22 -7.03 16.63
N LEU A 198 7.16 -6.38 15.48
CA LEU A 198 7.50 -6.95 14.19
C LEU A 198 8.94 -6.60 13.77
N GLU A 199 9.35 -5.35 13.89
CA GLU A 199 10.67 -4.92 13.42
C GLU A 199 11.81 -5.33 14.34
N THR A 200 11.58 -5.35 15.66
CA THR A 200 12.64 -5.77 16.58
C THR A 200 13.16 -7.18 16.26
N PRO A 201 12.31 -8.21 16.11
CA PRO A 201 12.77 -9.55 15.68
C PRO A 201 13.42 -9.55 14.30
N LEU A 202 12.92 -8.73 13.35
CA LEU A 202 13.50 -8.62 12.01
C LEU A 202 14.91 -8.04 12.02
N LEU A 203 15.14 -6.96 12.77
CA LEU A 203 16.47 -6.38 12.96
C LEU A 203 17.40 -7.33 13.68
N MET A 204 16.90 -8.09 14.67
CA MET A 204 17.68 -9.15 15.34
C MET A 204 18.02 -10.28 14.38
N LEU A 205 17.09 -10.70 13.53
CA LEU A 205 17.33 -11.70 12.47
C LEU A 205 18.38 -11.19 11.49
N ALA A 206 18.26 -9.95 11.02
CA ALA A 206 19.23 -9.33 10.14
C ALA A 206 20.63 -9.36 10.75
N LEU A 207 20.78 -8.91 11.98
CA LEU A 207 22.05 -8.95 12.69
C LEU A 207 22.57 -10.37 12.91
N GLY A 208 21.67 -11.31 13.21
CA GLY A 208 22.00 -12.73 13.34
C GLY A 208 22.56 -13.32 12.05
N LEU A 209 21.88 -13.07 10.92
CA LEU A 209 22.32 -13.53 9.60
C LEU A 209 23.66 -12.90 9.16
N MET A 210 23.85 -11.60 9.44
CA MET A 210 25.14 -10.93 9.18
C MET A 210 26.29 -11.55 9.98
N ARG A 211 26.05 -11.93 11.24
CA ARG A 211 27.06 -12.58 12.09
C ARG A 211 27.30 -14.03 11.70
N TRP A 212 26.25 -14.75 11.34
CA TRP A 212 26.33 -16.16 10.96
C TRP A 212 27.02 -16.35 9.61
N SER A 213 26.72 -15.49 8.62
CA SER A 213 27.25 -15.59 7.26
C SER A 213 27.71 -14.23 6.71
N PRO A 214 28.84 -13.67 7.20
CA PRO A 214 29.25 -12.30 6.88
C PRO A 214 29.45 -12.00 5.39
N ARG A 215 29.73 -13.01 4.57
CA ARG A 215 29.93 -12.85 3.11
C ARG A 215 28.66 -13.04 2.28
N ARG A 216 27.64 -13.77 2.81
CA ARG A 216 26.45 -14.19 2.07
C ARG A 216 25.15 -13.82 2.78
N TYR A 217 25.18 -12.95 3.81
CA TYR A 217 23.98 -12.58 4.57
C TYR A 217 22.88 -11.99 3.68
N TRP A 218 23.23 -11.26 2.63
CA TRP A 218 22.29 -10.73 1.66
C TRP A 218 21.44 -11.82 0.97
N LEU A 219 22.07 -12.98 0.68
CA LEU A 219 21.38 -14.13 0.11
C LEU A 219 20.37 -14.72 1.11
N TRP A 220 20.76 -14.80 2.38
CA TRP A 220 19.89 -15.27 3.44
C TRP A 220 18.79 -14.26 3.78
N PHE A 221 19.04 -12.97 3.64
CA PHE A 221 18.00 -11.94 3.71
C PHE A 221 16.94 -12.17 2.63
N ALA A 222 17.36 -12.31 1.38
CA ALA A 222 16.46 -12.58 0.27
C ALA A 222 15.64 -13.87 0.52
N ALA A 223 16.31 -14.94 0.94
CA ALA A 223 15.64 -16.21 1.23
C ALA A 223 14.63 -16.12 2.40
N ALA A 224 14.94 -15.35 3.45
CA ALA A 224 14.05 -15.15 4.59
C ALA A 224 12.90 -14.18 4.25
N ALA A 225 13.15 -13.19 3.39
CA ALA A 225 12.16 -12.20 3.02
C ALA A 225 10.99 -12.78 2.22
N VAL A 226 11.22 -13.80 1.38
CA VAL A 226 10.15 -14.43 0.57
C VAL A 226 9.01 -15.01 1.44
N PRO A 227 9.25 -15.90 2.43
CA PRO A 227 8.16 -16.38 3.29
C PRO A 227 7.57 -15.27 4.18
N LEU A 228 8.38 -14.32 4.62
CA LEU A 228 7.87 -13.17 5.38
C LEU A 228 6.93 -12.31 4.52
N MET A 229 7.26 -12.07 3.25
CA MET A 229 6.41 -11.37 2.30
C MET A 229 5.04 -12.05 2.16
N VAL A 230 5.00 -13.37 2.01
CA VAL A 230 3.73 -14.14 1.97
C VAL A 230 2.96 -13.98 3.28
N LEU A 231 3.63 -14.06 4.43
CA LEU A 231 3.03 -13.86 5.75
C LEU A 231 2.40 -12.46 5.86
N PHE A 232 3.15 -11.42 5.50
CA PHE A 232 2.71 -10.03 5.61
C PHE A 232 1.59 -9.68 4.61
N THR A 233 1.62 -10.26 3.41
CA THR A 233 0.60 -9.98 2.38
C THR A 233 -0.73 -10.66 2.67
N PHE A 234 -0.72 -11.89 3.19
CA PHE A 234 -1.96 -12.69 3.28
C PHE A 234 -2.44 -12.97 4.69
N LEU A 235 -1.53 -13.15 5.66
CA LEU A 235 -1.89 -13.60 6.99
C LEU A 235 -2.04 -12.46 8.01
N LEU A 236 -1.22 -11.44 7.91
CA LEU A 236 -1.25 -10.34 8.88
C LEU A 236 -2.42 -9.35 8.67
N PRO A 237 -2.84 -8.95 7.46
CA PRO A 237 -3.90 -7.96 7.31
C PRO A 237 -5.20 -8.36 8.03
N PRO A 238 -5.74 -9.58 7.88
CA PRO A 238 -6.93 -9.99 8.60
C PRO A 238 -6.83 -9.97 10.13
N LEU A 239 -5.60 -10.00 10.68
CA LEU A 239 -5.34 -9.95 12.12
C LEU A 239 -5.13 -8.51 12.62
N ILE A 240 -4.52 -7.66 11.79
CA ILE A 240 -4.16 -6.30 12.17
C ILE A 240 -5.31 -5.32 11.92
N GLU A 241 -6.01 -5.43 10.79
CA GLU A 241 -7.10 -4.51 10.41
C GLU A 241 -8.17 -4.37 11.50
N PRO A 242 -8.64 -5.46 12.19
CA PRO A 242 -9.62 -5.32 13.27
C PRO A 242 -9.13 -4.58 14.52
N MET A 243 -7.82 -4.32 14.66
CA MET A 243 -7.28 -3.47 15.72
C MET A 243 -7.55 -1.98 15.47
N PHE A 244 -7.83 -1.64 14.20
CA PHE A 244 -7.99 -0.27 13.74
C PHE A 244 -9.39 0.02 13.20
N PHE A 245 -10.16 -0.97 12.76
CA PHE A 245 -11.46 -0.80 12.12
C PHE A 245 -12.47 -1.83 12.59
N GLU A 246 -13.72 -1.42 12.66
CA GLU A 246 -14.85 -2.31 12.87
C GLU A 246 -15.31 -2.90 11.54
N PHE A 247 -15.58 -4.21 11.54
CA PHE A 247 -16.08 -4.96 10.39
C PHE A 247 -17.44 -5.55 10.71
N GLN A 248 -18.37 -5.44 9.76
CA GLN A 248 -19.71 -6.03 9.86
C GLN A 248 -20.00 -6.84 8.59
N PRO A 249 -20.84 -7.90 8.65
CA PRO A 249 -21.30 -8.57 7.43
C PRO A 249 -22.04 -7.56 6.53
N LEU A 250 -21.61 -7.42 5.27
CA LEU A 250 -22.21 -6.48 4.32
C LEU A 250 -23.70 -6.75 4.10
N ALA A 251 -24.12 -8.02 4.18
CA ALA A 251 -25.52 -8.43 4.01
C ALA A 251 -26.48 -7.88 5.09
N GLN A 252 -25.97 -7.46 6.25
CA GLN A 252 -26.80 -6.91 7.33
C GLN A 252 -27.36 -5.51 6.97
N SER A 253 -26.54 -4.68 6.35
CA SER A 253 -26.91 -3.30 6.00
C SER A 253 -27.21 -3.13 4.51
N HIS A 254 -26.52 -3.87 3.63
CA HIS A 254 -26.59 -3.71 2.17
C HIS A 254 -26.89 -5.04 1.44
N PRO A 255 -27.99 -5.75 1.73
CA PRO A 255 -28.28 -7.05 1.13
C PRO A 255 -28.45 -6.97 -0.41
N ALA A 256 -28.98 -5.88 -0.93
CA ALA A 256 -29.11 -5.66 -2.38
C ALA A 256 -27.74 -5.53 -3.06
N LEU A 257 -26.79 -4.84 -2.43
CA LEU A 257 -25.42 -4.72 -2.95
C LEU A 257 -24.74 -6.10 -2.99
N VAL A 258 -24.89 -6.92 -1.95
CA VAL A 258 -24.35 -8.29 -1.93
C VAL A 258 -24.86 -9.11 -3.11
N GLN A 259 -26.16 -9.02 -3.45
CA GLN A 259 -26.73 -9.72 -4.60
C GLN A 259 -26.10 -9.25 -5.92
N GLN A 260 -25.87 -7.96 -6.07
CA GLN A 260 -25.20 -7.42 -7.28
C GLN A 260 -23.71 -7.82 -7.34
N LEU A 261 -22.99 -7.76 -6.24
CA LEU A 261 -21.61 -8.23 -6.16
C LEU A 261 -21.48 -9.71 -6.52
N GLN A 262 -22.45 -10.54 -6.11
CA GLN A 262 -22.49 -11.96 -6.49
C GLN A 262 -22.58 -12.19 -8.02
N ARG A 263 -23.22 -11.27 -8.77
CA ARG A 263 -23.24 -11.36 -10.24
C ARG A 263 -21.84 -11.16 -10.82
N VAL A 264 -21.06 -10.23 -10.27
CA VAL A 264 -19.66 -10.03 -10.67
C VAL A 264 -18.81 -11.22 -10.25
N VAL A 265 -18.98 -11.75 -9.02
CA VAL A 265 -18.28 -12.97 -8.55
C VAL A 265 -18.52 -14.15 -9.50
N GLN A 266 -19.76 -14.37 -9.93
CA GLN A 266 -20.11 -15.43 -10.89
C GLN A 266 -19.48 -15.19 -12.26
N ARG A 267 -19.49 -13.94 -12.75
CA ARG A 267 -18.91 -13.55 -14.04
C ARG A 267 -17.40 -13.72 -14.07
N THR A 268 -16.71 -13.35 -12.99
CA THR A 268 -15.25 -13.39 -12.87
C THR A 268 -14.70 -14.73 -12.37
N GLY A 269 -15.56 -15.60 -11.84
CA GLY A 269 -15.16 -16.90 -11.27
C GLY A 269 -14.34 -16.79 -9.97
N THR A 270 -14.40 -15.65 -9.27
CA THR A 270 -13.57 -15.39 -8.08
C THR A 270 -13.96 -16.20 -6.84
N SER A 271 -15.13 -16.87 -6.84
CA SER A 271 -15.58 -17.81 -5.79
C SER A 271 -15.55 -17.22 -4.37
N ILE A 272 -16.14 -16.04 -4.17
CA ILE A 272 -16.27 -15.38 -2.86
C ILE A 272 -17.74 -15.47 -2.42
N PRO A 273 -18.07 -16.20 -1.34
CA PRO A 273 -19.44 -16.33 -0.88
C PRO A 273 -19.91 -15.08 -0.11
N PRO A 274 -21.24 -14.83 0.00
CA PRO A 274 -21.81 -13.66 0.68
C PRO A 274 -21.32 -13.46 2.12
N GLU A 275 -21.08 -14.54 2.85
CA GLU A 275 -20.61 -14.54 4.25
C GLU A 275 -19.19 -13.99 4.39
N ARG A 276 -18.47 -13.84 3.27
CA ARG A 276 -17.12 -13.23 3.21
C ARG A 276 -17.13 -11.85 2.58
N MET A 277 -18.28 -11.18 2.55
CA MET A 277 -18.44 -9.80 2.15
C MET A 277 -18.66 -8.94 3.41
N PHE A 278 -17.76 -8.02 3.66
CA PHE A 278 -17.74 -7.20 4.87
C PHE A 278 -17.90 -5.72 4.54
N LEU A 279 -18.61 -5.01 5.40
CA LEU A 279 -18.60 -3.56 5.49
C LEU A 279 -17.55 -3.18 6.53
N MET A 280 -16.63 -2.28 6.19
CA MET A 280 -15.68 -1.67 7.10
C MET A 280 -16.14 -0.26 7.46
N LYS A 281 -16.24 0.05 8.73
CA LYS A 281 -16.62 1.40 9.20
C LYS A 281 -15.45 2.39 9.05
N ALA A 282 -15.30 2.91 7.84
CA ALA A 282 -14.30 3.90 7.51
C ALA A 282 -14.74 5.34 7.78
N SER A 283 -16.05 5.60 7.80
CA SER A 283 -16.64 6.95 7.99
C SER A 283 -16.29 7.59 9.33
N GLU A 284 -15.93 6.79 10.33
CA GLU A 284 -15.46 7.30 11.62
C GLU A 284 -14.10 8.00 11.51
N LYS A 285 -13.34 7.73 10.43
CA LYS A 285 -11.97 8.19 10.23
C LYS A 285 -11.78 9.03 8.97
N SER A 286 -12.47 8.68 7.90
CA SER A 286 -12.21 9.21 6.57
C SER A 286 -13.49 9.45 5.78
N ASN A 287 -13.45 10.49 4.96
CA ASN A 287 -14.42 10.71 3.89
C ASN A 287 -14.01 10.02 2.57
N GLY A 288 -12.89 9.34 2.54
CA GLY A 288 -12.43 8.60 1.37
C GLY A 288 -13.36 7.46 0.97
N LEU A 289 -13.20 6.97 -0.25
CA LEU A 289 -13.94 5.85 -0.81
C LEU A 289 -12.98 4.70 -1.10
N ASN A 290 -13.32 3.48 -0.70
CA ASN A 290 -12.51 2.31 -1.03
C ASN A 290 -13.34 1.02 -0.98
N ALA A 291 -12.91 0.04 -1.79
CA ALA A 291 -13.29 -1.36 -1.68
C ALA A 291 -12.10 -2.21 -2.12
N TYR A 292 -11.92 -3.38 -1.53
CA TYR A 292 -10.80 -4.25 -1.86
C TYR A 292 -11.13 -5.72 -1.64
N VAL A 293 -10.36 -6.57 -2.29
CA VAL A 293 -10.37 -8.01 -2.05
C VAL A 293 -9.09 -8.37 -1.30
N SER A 294 -9.18 -9.19 -0.28
CA SER A 294 -8.02 -9.69 0.48
C SER A 294 -8.12 -11.18 0.72
N GLY A 295 -6.99 -11.80 1.14
CA GLY A 295 -6.90 -13.23 1.41
C GLY A 295 -6.45 -14.05 0.20
N LEU A 296 -6.28 -15.36 0.38
CA LEU A 296 -5.79 -16.31 -0.63
C LEU A 296 -6.67 -17.56 -0.66
N GLY A 297 -6.99 -18.05 -1.86
CA GLY A 297 -7.81 -19.25 -2.02
C GLY A 297 -9.17 -19.14 -1.32
N ALA A 298 -9.46 -20.06 -0.42
CA ALA A 298 -10.71 -20.10 0.34
C ALA A 298 -10.82 -18.99 1.41
N SER A 299 -9.74 -18.28 1.76
CA SER A 299 -9.77 -17.18 2.71
C SER A 299 -10.10 -15.83 2.08
N LYS A 300 -10.31 -15.75 0.76
CA LYS A 300 -10.68 -14.51 0.07
C LYS A 300 -11.91 -13.87 0.67
N ARG A 301 -11.87 -12.56 0.84
CA ARG A 301 -13.00 -11.75 1.31
C ARG A 301 -13.07 -10.44 0.55
N ILE A 302 -14.27 -9.91 0.41
CA ILE A 302 -14.55 -8.57 -0.09
C ILE A 302 -14.73 -7.67 1.12
N VAL A 303 -14.09 -6.51 1.09
CA VAL A 303 -14.32 -5.43 2.05
C VAL A 303 -14.75 -4.19 1.28
N VAL A 304 -15.89 -3.64 1.64
CA VAL A 304 -16.41 -2.37 1.12
C VAL A 304 -16.45 -1.39 2.28
N TRP A 305 -15.93 -0.19 2.08
CA TRP A 305 -16.06 0.86 3.08
C TRP A 305 -17.52 1.33 3.16
N ASP A 306 -17.98 1.68 4.35
CA ASP A 306 -19.32 2.24 4.53
C ASP A 306 -19.52 3.53 3.73
N THR A 307 -18.51 4.39 3.68
CA THR A 307 -18.51 5.58 2.82
C THR A 307 -18.73 5.25 1.34
N THR A 308 -18.17 4.14 0.85
CA THR A 308 -18.33 3.67 -0.52
C THR A 308 -19.73 3.10 -0.72
N ALA A 309 -20.18 2.23 0.19
CA ALA A 309 -21.49 1.59 0.11
C ALA A 309 -22.65 2.60 0.17
N ASP A 310 -22.47 3.69 0.94
CA ASP A 310 -23.51 4.72 1.16
C ASP A 310 -23.50 5.83 0.09
N ARG A 311 -22.35 6.13 -0.54
CA ARG A 311 -22.20 7.31 -1.43
C ARG A 311 -22.05 6.96 -2.91
N MET A 312 -21.51 5.80 -3.24
CA MET A 312 -21.33 5.41 -4.64
C MET A 312 -22.58 4.68 -5.17
N PRO A 313 -23.04 4.98 -6.40
CA PRO A 313 -24.00 4.16 -7.10
C PRO A 313 -23.51 2.70 -7.21
N THR A 314 -24.46 1.76 -7.13
CA THR A 314 -24.14 0.32 -7.17
C THR A 314 -23.29 -0.06 -8.38
N ASP A 315 -23.61 0.46 -9.58
CA ASP A 315 -22.89 0.14 -10.81
C ASP A 315 -21.39 0.52 -10.71
N GLU A 316 -21.07 1.65 -10.07
CA GLU A 316 -19.70 2.11 -9.85
C GLU A 316 -18.95 1.21 -8.84
N ILE A 317 -19.66 0.74 -7.79
CA ILE A 317 -19.10 -0.26 -6.86
C ILE A 317 -18.83 -1.59 -7.58
N LEU A 318 -19.72 -2.00 -8.49
CA LEU A 318 -19.51 -3.21 -9.30
C LEU A 318 -18.27 -3.10 -10.19
N PHE A 319 -18.02 -1.92 -10.79
CA PHE A 319 -16.80 -1.68 -11.56
C PHE A 319 -15.56 -1.77 -10.66
N THR A 320 -15.55 -1.09 -9.51
CA THR A 320 -14.44 -1.14 -8.56
C THR A 320 -14.17 -2.58 -8.11
N PHE A 321 -15.21 -3.34 -7.77
CA PHE A 321 -15.03 -4.74 -7.40
C PHE A 321 -14.58 -5.63 -8.57
N ALA A 322 -15.03 -5.36 -9.78
CA ALA A 322 -14.60 -6.08 -10.97
C ALA A 322 -13.11 -5.82 -11.28
N HIS A 323 -12.64 -4.58 -11.08
CA HIS A 323 -11.23 -4.21 -11.14
C HIS A 323 -10.40 -4.99 -10.11
N GLU A 324 -10.82 -5.02 -8.83
CA GLU A 324 -10.17 -5.79 -7.77
C GLU A 324 -10.14 -7.30 -8.08
N SER A 325 -11.23 -7.82 -8.65
CA SER A 325 -11.28 -9.20 -9.12
C SER A 325 -10.26 -9.48 -10.22
N GLY A 326 -9.98 -8.47 -11.08
CA GLY A 326 -8.97 -8.53 -12.12
C GLY A 326 -7.58 -8.84 -11.56
N HIS A 327 -7.18 -8.21 -10.46
CA HIS A 327 -5.90 -8.50 -9.81
C HIS A 327 -5.76 -9.99 -9.41
N TYR A 328 -6.85 -10.62 -8.97
CA TYR A 328 -6.85 -12.04 -8.62
C TYR A 328 -6.86 -12.95 -9.83
N VAL A 329 -7.74 -12.71 -10.80
CA VAL A 329 -7.93 -13.57 -11.98
C VAL A 329 -6.72 -13.50 -12.90
N LEU A 330 -6.13 -12.32 -13.08
CA LEU A 330 -4.92 -12.11 -13.87
C LEU A 330 -3.64 -12.50 -13.11
N ASN A 331 -3.77 -12.98 -11.87
CA ASN A 331 -2.67 -13.38 -11.00
C ASN A 331 -1.64 -12.27 -10.74
N HIS A 332 -2.06 -11.00 -10.69
CA HIS A 332 -1.16 -9.87 -10.43
C HIS A 332 -0.42 -10.02 -9.10
N ILE A 333 -1.11 -10.51 -8.05
CA ILE A 333 -0.49 -10.75 -6.75
C ILE A 333 0.62 -11.80 -6.87
N VAL A 334 0.38 -12.92 -7.56
CA VAL A 334 1.38 -13.99 -7.72
C VAL A 334 2.53 -13.53 -8.61
N LYS A 335 2.24 -12.84 -9.72
CA LYS A 335 3.25 -12.24 -10.59
C LYS A 335 4.10 -11.21 -9.84
N GLY A 336 3.45 -10.31 -9.08
CA GLY A 336 4.11 -9.33 -8.24
C GLY A 336 5.03 -9.97 -7.19
N LEU A 337 4.53 -10.99 -6.46
CA LEU A 337 5.34 -11.73 -5.49
C LEU A 337 6.53 -12.45 -6.14
N ALA A 338 6.36 -13.01 -7.34
CA ALA A 338 7.46 -13.66 -8.05
C ALA A 338 8.53 -12.65 -8.52
N LEU A 339 8.10 -11.51 -9.09
CA LEU A 339 8.98 -10.40 -9.47
C LEU A 339 9.72 -9.85 -8.27
N ALA A 340 9.01 -9.65 -7.17
CA ALA A 340 9.56 -9.22 -5.91
C ALA A 340 10.59 -10.20 -5.35
N ALA A 341 10.25 -11.48 -5.28
CA ALA A 341 11.18 -12.51 -4.82
C ALA A 341 12.49 -12.50 -5.63
N PHE A 342 12.39 -12.32 -6.96
CA PHE A 342 13.56 -12.19 -7.82
C PHE A 342 14.32 -10.89 -7.55
N GLY A 343 13.63 -9.76 -7.49
CA GLY A 343 14.22 -8.44 -7.23
C GLY A 343 14.91 -8.32 -5.87
N MET A 344 14.41 -9.02 -4.86
CA MET A 344 15.03 -9.06 -3.53
C MET A 344 16.49 -9.52 -3.54
N PHE A 345 16.85 -10.46 -4.41
CA PHE A 345 18.24 -10.90 -4.52
C PHE A 345 19.14 -9.76 -5.00
N ALA A 346 18.72 -9.02 -6.02
CA ALA A 346 19.47 -7.88 -6.54
C ALA A 346 19.52 -6.73 -5.52
N LEU A 347 18.38 -6.43 -4.91
CA LEU A 347 18.26 -5.35 -3.92
C LEU A 347 19.13 -5.62 -2.69
N PHE A 348 19.00 -6.79 -2.05
CA PHE A 348 19.82 -7.10 -0.86
C PHE A 348 21.30 -7.22 -1.18
N TRP A 349 21.64 -7.68 -2.39
CA TRP A 349 23.01 -7.63 -2.85
C TRP A 349 23.51 -6.18 -2.94
N ALA A 350 22.74 -5.29 -3.55
CA ALA A 350 23.09 -3.87 -3.69
C ALA A 350 23.19 -3.17 -2.33
N VAL A 351 22.18 -3.38 -1.45
CA VAL A 351 22.19 -2.86 -0.07
C VAL A 351 23.40 -3.35 0.70
N ALA A 352 23.73 -4.63 0.61
CA ALA A 352 24.88 -5.20 1.28
C ALA A 352 26.21 -4.58 0.80
N ARG A 353 26.37 -4.47 -0.52
CA ARG A 353 27.59 -3.86 -1.09
C ARG A 353 27.71 -2.39 -0.73
N PHE A 354 26.60 -1.67 -0.79
CA PHE A 354 26.58 -0.25 -0.44
C PHE A 354 26.81 -0.02 1.07
N ALA A 355 26.19 -0.81 1.93
CA ALA A 355 26.41 -0.74 3.37
C ALA A 355 27.88 -1.06 3.76
N GLU A 356 28.48 -2.07 3.12
CA GLU A 356 29.91 -2.38 3.31
C GLU A 356 30.82 -1.24 2.83
N TRP A 357 30.49 -0.62 1.69
CA TRP A 357 31.18 0.57 1.19
C TRP A 357 31.08 1.75 2.17
N LEU A 358 29.89 2.01 2.71
CA LEU A 358 29.66 3.06 3.71
C LEU A 358 30.51 2.81 4.98
N VAL A 359 30.51 1.58 5.50
CA VAL A 359 31.35 1.25 6.67
C VAL A 359 32.84 1.38 6.36
N HIS A 360 33.29 0.96 5.18
CA HIS A 360 34.69 1.09 4.79
C HIS A 360 35.14 2.56 4.75
N HIS A 361 34.33 3.47 4.21
CA HIS A 361 34.72 4.87 4.04
C HIS A 361 34.43 5.72 5.29
N PHE A 362 33.32 5.49 5.98
CA PHE A 362 32.83 6.36 7.05
C PHE A 362 32.79 5.67 8.42
N GLY A 363 33.02 4.36 8.49
CA GLY A 363 32.88 3.59 9.73
C GLY A 363 33.70 4.11 10.88
N ALA A 364 34.94 4.56 10.64
CA ALA A 364 35.81 5.16 11.67
C ALA A 364 35.19 6.47 12.22
N ALA A 365 34.69 7.35 11.36
CA ALA A 365 34.07 8.60 11.77
C ALA A 365 32.73 8.37 12.52
N TRP A 366 32.00 7.36 12.13
CA TRP A 366 30.71 6.98 12.75
C TRP A 366 30.86 6.05 13.97
N ARG A 367 32.08 5.65 14.30
CA ARG A 367 32.40 4.67 15.35
C ARG A 367 31.72 3.31 15.08
N VAL A 368 31.59 2.94 13.81
CA VAL A 368 31.08 1.65 13.35
C VAL A 368 32.24 0.80 12.88
N GLY A 369 32.71 -0.14 13.72
CA GLY A 369 33.85 -0.97 13.40
C GLY A 369 33.60 -1.97 12.28
N THR A 370 32.41 -2.60 12.28
CA THR A 370 31.97 -3.58 11.28
C THR A 370 30.47 -3.51 11.11
N LEU A 371 29.98 -3.96 9.95
CA LEU A 371 28.53 -4.05 9.68
C LEU A 371 27.81 -5.04 10.62
N THR A 372 28.52 -6.03 11.15
CA THR A 372 27.99 -7.02 12.11
C THR A 372 27.89 -6.50 13.56
N SER A 373 28.32 -5.26 13.80
CA SER A 373 28.14 -4.58 15.10
C SER A 373 26.71 -4.05 15.27
N LEU A 374 26.30 -3.72 16.50
CA LEU A 374 24.97 -3.14 16.73
C LEU A 374 24.76 -1.83 15.92
N PRO A 375 25.70 -0.84 15.95
CA PRO A 375 25.54 0.35 15.13
C PRO A 375 25.54 0.07 13.61
N GLY A 376 26.06 -1.08 13.16
CA GLY A 376 26.00 -1.52 11.77
C GLY A 376 24.58 -1.68 11.24
N LEU A 377 23.59 -1.97 12.11
CA LEU A 377 22.17 -1.97 11.74
C LEU A 377 21.72 -0.59 11.23
N THR A 378 22.15 0.49 11.87
CA THR A 378 21.81 1.86 11.43
C THR A 378 22.40 2.14 10.04
N VAL A 379 23.61 1.64 9.73
CA VAL A 379 24.19 1.76 8.39
C VAL A 379 23.42 0.92 7.36
N LEU A 380 22.95 -0.25 7.76
CA LEU A 380 22.11 -1.10 6.89
C LEU A 380 20.79 -0.41 6.55
N LEU A 381 20.13 0.20 7.54
CA LEU A 381 18.90 0.99 7.32
C LEU A 381 19.16 2.19 6.40
N LEU A 382 20.26 2.94 6.62
CA LEU A 382 20.62 4.06 5.75
C LEU A 382 20.85 3.61 4.29
N ALA A 383 21.57 2.50 4.11
CA ALA A 383 21.83 1.96 2.77
C ALA A 383 20.52 1.52 2.09
N LEU A 384 19.59 0.93 2.86
CA LEU A 384 18.28 0.52 2.38
C LEU A 384 17.44 1.74 1.98
N ALA A 385 17.32 2.75 2.85
CA ALA A 385 16.56 3.97 2.57
C ALA A 385 17.04 4.66 1.27
N LEU A 386 18.36 4.80 1.09
CA LEU A 386 18.92 5.43 -0.11
C LEU A 386 18.66 4.61 -1.39
N ILE A 387 18.68 3.28 -1.31
CA ILE A 387 18.41 2.44 -2.47
C ILE A 387 16.92 2.42 -2.80
N GLN A 388 16.04 2.43 -1.79
CA GLN A 388 14.58 2.48 -2.01
C GLN A 388 14.14 3.73 -2.77
N ILE A 389 14.70 4.89 -2.47
CA ILE A 389 14.45 6.12 -3.24
C ILE A 389 14.71 5.89 -4.74
N VAL A 390 15.79 5.19 -5.07
CA VAL A 390 16.18 4.95 -6.48
C VAL A 390 15.33 3.88 -7.15
N THR A 391 14.85 2.88 -6.40
CA THR A 391 14.06 1.76 -6.96
C THR A 391 12.57 2.05 -7.07
N GLU A 392 12.06 3.02 -6.33
CA GLU A 392 10.62 3.36 -6.28
C GLU A 392 9.98 3.59 -7.67
N PRO A 393 10.56 4.36 -8.62
CA PRO A 393 9.91 4.56 -9.91
C PRO A 393 9.80 3.27 -10.74
N ALA A 394 10.68 2.30 -10.54
CA ALA A 394 10.57 1.00 -11.19
C ALA A 394 9.41 0.18 -10.62
N GLU A 395 9.26 0.16 -9.31
CA GLU A 395 8.15 -0.49 -8.60
C GLU A 395 6.81 0.12 -9.04
N ASN A 396 6.72 1.45 -9.05
CA ASN A 396 5.54 2.19 -9.48
C ASN A 396 5.18 1.92 -10.95
N THR A 397 6.17 1.76 -11.81
CA THR A 397 5.93 1.44 -13.23
C THR A 397 5.30 0.06 -13.40
N ILE A 398 5.75 -0.95 -12.65
CA ILE A 398 5.16 -2.29 -12.66
C ILE A 398 3.73 -2.23 -12.11
N SER A 399 3.51 -1.51 -11.01
CA SER A 399 2.20 -1.33 -10.41
C SER A 399 1.21 -0.72 -11.41
N ARG A 400 1.57 0.39 -12.05
CA ARG A 400 0.72 1.04 -13.05
C ARG A 400 0.35 0.15 -14.24
N HIS A 401 1.24 -0.78 -14.61
CA HIS A 401 0.91 -1.75 -15.67
C HIS A 401 -0.18 -2.73 -15.20
N PHE A 402 -0.07 -3.27 -14.00
CA PHE A 402 -1.09 -4.14 -13.41
C PHE A 402 -2.42 -3.42 -13.19
N GLU A 403 -2.37 -2.16 -12.78
CA GLU A 403 -3.55 -1.31 -12.64
C GLU A 403 -4.29 -1.12 -13.97
N HIS A 404 -3.54 -0.86 -15.04
CA HIS A 404 -4.14 -0.74 -16.38
C HIS A 404 -4.79 -2.05 -16.84
N GLU A 405 -4.14 -3.20 -16.65
CA GLU A 405 -4.76 -4.51 -16.96
C GLU A 405 -6.03 -4.75 -16.13
N ALA A 406 -6.03 -4.36 -14.86
CA ALA A 406 -7.20 -4.48 -13.98
C ALA A 406 -8.33 -3.52 -14.39
N ASP A 407 -8.02 -2.33 -14.90
CA ASP A 407 -9.02 -1.39 -15.46
C ASP A 407 -9.71 -1.97 -16.69
N VAL A 408 -8.94 -2.53 -17.63
CA VAL A 408 -9.48 -3.24 -18.79
C VAL A 408 -10.36 -4.40 -18.36
N TYR A 409 -9.85 -5.24 -17.46
CA TYR A 409 -10.58 -6.39 -16.93
C TYR A 409 -11.89 -5.98 -16.26
N GLY A 410 -11.86 -4.97 -15.41
CA GLY A 410 -13.01 -4.45 -14.68
C GLY A 410 -14.11 -3.96 -15.64
N GLN A 411 -13.72 -3.19 -16.68
CA GLN A 411 -14.66 -2.66 -17.66
C GLN A 411 -15.27 -3.77 -18.52
N GLU A 412 -14.51 -4.78 -18.91
CA GLU A 412 -15.02 -5.94 -19.63
C GLU A 412 -15.91 -6.82 -18.74
N ALA A 413 -15.56 -7.01 -17.48
CA ALA A 413 -16.32 -7.85 -16.55
C ALA A 413 -17.72 -7.29 -16.25
N ILE A 414 -17.89 -5.96 -16.23
CA ILE A 414 -19.20 -5.33 -16.02
C ILE A 414 -20.02 -5.18 -17.32
N HIS A 415 -19.46 -5.48 -18.47
CA HIS A 415 -20.21 -5.42 -19.74
C HIS A 415 -21.40 -6.38 -19.73
N GLY A 416 -22.60 -5.85 -19.99
CA GLY A 416 -23.86 -6.59 -19.88
C GLY A 416 -24.39 -6.77 -18.43
N LEU A 417 -23.64 -6.35 -17.42
CA LEU A 417 -24.11 -6.26 -16.02
C LEU A 417 -24.60 -4.85 -15.69
N VAL A 418 -24.04 -3.83 -16.30
CA VAL A 418 -24.44 -2.42 -16.19
C VAL A 418 -24.85 -1.86 -17.53
N PRO A 419 -25.69 -0.80 -17.57
CA PRO A 419 -26.19 -0.24 -18.84
C PRO A 419 -25.10 0.33 -19.75
N ASN A 420 -24.06 0.96 -19.19
CA ASN A 420 -22.97 1.58 -19.95
C ASN A 420 -21.64 1.45 -19.19
N PRO A 421 -20.82 0.46 -19.50
CA PRO A 421 -19.55 0.19 -18.81
C PRO A 421 -18.56 1.37 -18.84
N GLN A 422 -18.48 2.08 -19.98
CA GLN A 422 -17.56 3.21 -20.14
C GLN A 422 -17.96 4.35 -19.20
N LYS A 423 -19.23 4.72 -19.23
CA LYS A 423 -19.75 5.78 -18.36
C LYS A 423 -19.62 5.40 -16.88
N THR A 424 -19.90 4.16 -16.54
CA THR A 424 -19.78 3.63 -15.17
C THR A 424 -18.33 3.70 -14.69
N ALA A 425 -17.36 3.24 -15.49
CA ALA A 425 -15.94 3.30 -15.12
C ALA A 425 -15.45 4.74 -14.95
N VAL A 426 -15.82 5.65 -15.87
CA VAL A 426 -15.48 7.08 -15.76
C VAL A 426 -16.08 7.68 -14.49
N ALA A 427 -17.36 7.38 -14.18
CA ALA A 427 -18.01 7.90 -12.98
C ALA A 427 -17.36 7.37 -11.70
N SER A 428 -16.97 6.10 -11.66
CA SER A 428 -16.23 5.50 -10.54
C SER A 428 -14.88 6.20 -10.33
N PHE A 429 -14.11 6.44 -11.38
CA PHE A 429 -12.86 7.20 -11.27
C PHE A 429 -13.07 8.64 -10.81
N ASN A 430 -14.14 9.30 -11.30
CA ASN A 430 -14.47 10.65 -10.86
C ASN A 430 -14.82 10.68 -9.36
N ALA A 431 -15.61 9.74 -8.88
CA ALA A 431 -15.98 9.64 -7.46
C ALA A 431 -14.73 9.43 -6.58
N LEU A 432 -13.84 8.53 -6.99
CA LEU A 432 -12.57 8.30 -6.29
C LEU A 432 -11.67 9.54 -6.31
N GLY A 433 -11.46 10.13 -7.48
CA GLY A 433 -10.64 11.34 -7.62
C GLY A 433 -11.17 12.54 -6.84
N GLU A 434 -12.49 12.70 -6.78
CA GLU A 434 -13.13 13.75 -5.99
C GLU A 434 -12.98 13.51 -4.48
N ALA A 435 -13.16 12.27 -4.03
CA ALA A 435 -13.03 11.91 -2.61
C ALA A 435 -11.63 12.12 -2.06
N TYR A 436 -10.61 11.93 -2.90
CA TYR A 436 -9.21 12.12 -2.52
C TYR A 436 -8.59 13.44 -3.00
N LEU A 437 -9.36 14.29 -3.68
CA LEU A 437 -8.88 15.54 -4.28
C LEU A 437 -7.64 15.30 -5.14
N ASP A 438 -7.74 14.36 -6.09
CA ASP A 438 -6.65 14.05 -7.00
C ASP A 438 -6.51 15.14 -8.07
N ASP A 439 -5.26 15.55 -8.34
CA ASP A 439 -4.96 16.56 -9.36
C ASP A 439 -5.31 16.01 -10.75
N PRO A 440 -6.23 16.66 -11.50
CA PRO A 440 -6.55 16.24 -12.87
C PRO A 440 -5.38 16.37 -13.86
N ASN A 441 -4.37 17.14 -13.52
CA ASN A 441 -3.23 17.40 -14.40
C ASN A 441 -1.89 17.31 -13.64
N PRO A 442 -1.54 16.11 -13.10
CA PRO A 442 -0.33 15.92 -12.34
C PRO A 442 0.91 16.14 -13.22
N ASN A 443 2.01 16.56 -12.58
CA ASN A 443 3.29 16.65 -13.27
C ASN A 443 3.74 15.23 -13.70
N PRO A 444 4.08 15.00 -14.99
CA PRO A 444 4.44 13.66 -15.48
C PRO A 444 5.65 13.03 -14.78
N PHE A 445 6.63 13.85 -14.34
CA PHE A 445 7.77 13.34 -13.58
C PHE A 445 7.34 12.83 -12.19
N LEU A 446 6.44 13.56 -11.52
CA LEU A 446 5.89 13.14 -10.23
C LEU A 446 5.02 11.91 -10.39
N GLU A 447 4.18 11.84 -11.44
CA GLU A 447 3.40 10.64 -11.76
C GLU A 447 4.32 9.44 -12.00
N PHE A 448 5.40 9.60 -12.78
CA PHE A 448 6.39 8.55 -13.00
C PHE A 448 7.03 8.06 -11.71
N TRP A 449 7.43 8.99 -10.82
CA TRP A 449 8.20 8.65 -9.62
C TRP A 449 7.33 8.13 -8.49
N THR A 450 6.23 8.84 -8.16
CA THR A 450 5.50 8.61 -6.89
C THR A 450 4.16 7.91 -7.03
N TYR A 451 3.60 7.79 -8.26
CA TYR A 451 2.28 7.22 -8.47
C TYR A 451 2.37 5.71 -8.75
N ASP A 452 1.76 4.91 -7.91
CA ASP A 452 1.59 3.46 -8.08
C ASP A 452 0.39 3.08 -8.97
N HIS A 453 -0.53 4.02 -9.19
CA HIS A 453 -1.63 3.95 -10.16
C HIS A 453 -1.44 5.00 -11.24
N PRO A 454 -1.92 4.79 -12.47
CA PRO A 454 -2.05 5.88 -13.42
C PRO A 454 -2.95 6.97 -12.85
N SER A 455 -2.72 8.24 -13.20
CA SER A 455 -3.57 9.34 -12.73
C SER A 455 -5.04 9.10 -13.07
N ILE A 456 -5.94 9.57 -12.21
CA ILE A 456 -7.40 9.44 -12.42
C ILE A 456 -7.82 9.95 -13.79
N GLN A 457 -7.21 11.05 -14.27
CA GLN A 457 -7.44 11.56 -15.60
C GLN A 457 -7.06 10.56 -16.70
N THR A 458 -5.91 9.90 -16.56
CA THR A 458 -5.44 8.88 -17.52
C THR A 458 -6.38 7.68 -17.54
N ARG A 459 -6.78 7.19 -16.36
CA ARG A 459 -7.74 6.07 -16.20
C ARG A 459 -9.11 6.42 -16.77
N ALA A 460 -9.68 7.57 -16.42
CA ALA A 460 -10.98 8.04 -16.93
C ALA A 460 -10.97 8.26 -18.45
N LYS A 461 -9.88 8.81 -19.00
CA LYS A 461 -9.71 8.99 -20.45
C LYS A 461 -9.68 7.66 -21.18
N PHE A 462 -8.92 6.70 -20.67
CA PHE A 462 -8.88 5.35 -21.23
C PHE A 462 -10.27 4.70 -21.17
N ALA A 463 -10.92 4.71 -20.01
CA ALA A 463 -12.25 4.10 -19.81
C ALA A 463 -13.32 4.66 -20.77
N ALA A 464 -13.30 5.97 -21.00
CA ALA A 464 -14.22 6.63 -21.92
C ALA A 464 -14.05 6.18 -23.39
N GLN A 465 -12.86 5.71 -23.78
CA GLN A 465 -12.51 5.34 -25.15
C GLN A 465 -12.52 3.82 -25.38
N TYR A 466 -12.46 3.03 -24.32
CA TYR A 466 -12.36 1.58 -24.43
C TYR A 466 -13.72 0.94 -24.67
N ASP A 467 -14.01 0.57 -25.92
CA ASP A 467 -15.22 -0.14 -26.33
C ASP A 467 -14.93 -1.11 -27.49
N PRO A 468 -14.34 -2.28 -27.19
CA PRO A 468 -14.02 -3.25 -28.22
C PRO A 468 -15.26 -3.77 -28.95
N TRP A 469 -16.41 -3.84 -28.29
CA TRP A 469 -17.65 -4.35 -28.89
C TRP A 469 -18.23 -3.39 -29.93
N ALA A 470 -18.25 -2.09 -29.66
CA ALA A 470 -18.68 -1.09 -30.64
C ALA A 470 -17.75 -1.02 -31.85
N LEU A 471 -16.45 -1.32 -31.67
CA LEU A 471 -15.44 -1.36 -32.75
C LEU A 471 -15.37 -2.71 -33.46
N GLY A 472 -16.19 -3.71 -33.09
CA GLY A 472 -16.14 -5.06 -33.62
C GLY A 472 -14.84 -5.81 -33.31
N GLN A 473 -14.10 -5.36 -32.31
CA GLN A 473 -12.86 -5.98 -31.84
C GLN A 473 -13.16 -7.06 -30.81
N GLN A 474 -12.21 -7.98 -30.62
CA GLN A 474 -12.29 -8.95 -29.53
C GLN A 474 -11.92 -8.28 -28.21
N PRO A 475 -12.71 -8.45 -27.15
CA PRO A 475 -12.29 -8.09 -25.80
C PRO A 475 -11.01 -8.83 -25.38
N GLN A 476 -10.23 -8.24 -24.52
CA GLN A 476 -8.93 -8.78 -24.12
C GLN A 476 -9.06 -9.99 -23.18
N PHE A 477 -10.01 -9.96 -22.26
CA PHE A 477 -10.16 -10.95 -21.19
C PHE A 477 -11.46 -11.74 -21.25
N PHE A 478 -12.54 -11.16 -21.76
CA PHE A 478 -13.86 -11.79 -21.84
C PHE A 478 -14.24 -12.08 -23.30
N ALA A 479 -13.35 -12.73 -24.06
CA ALA A 479 -13.70 -13.28 -25.35
C ALA A 479 -14.87 -14.24 -25.20
N ARG A 480 -15.85 -14.19 -26.14
CA ARG A 480 -17.10 -14.95 -26.12
C ARG A 480 -16.87 -16.46 -26.11
#